data_0e9c9bef910f9d73cf383c4c1e8fff11
#
_entry.id   0e9c9bef910f9d73cf383c4c1e8fff11
#
_cell.length_a   1.000
_cell.length_b   1.000
_cell.length_c   1.000
_cell.angle_alpha   90.00
_cell.angle_beta   90.00
_cell.angle_gamma   90.00
#
_symmetry.space_group_name_H-M   'P 1'
#
loop_
_entity.id
_entity.type
_entity.pdbx_description
1 polymer ?
#
loop_
_entity_poly.entity_id
_entity_poly.type
_entity_poly.pdbx_seq_one_letter_code
_entity_poly.pdbx_strand_id
1 'polypeptide(L)'
;IREHEGWLKEGTNVDKIIAQQYDLVCNGLEIGSGSVRSHERHMLESTYKIMGYSQAEIEASVGHMLEAFDYGTPPHGGIALGIDRLAMLACKETSMKEVIAFPTTSSGRTAITNAPLTITPVALKELGLK
;
A
#
# COMPACT_ATOMS: atom_id res chain seq x y z
N ILE A 1 13.70 -7.16 10.42
CA ILE A 1 13.86 -7.95 11.68
C ILE A 1 14.79 -7.20 12.63
N ARG A 2 14.71 -7.48 13.94
CA ARG A 2 15.45 -6.73 14.98
C ARG A 2 16.96 -6.66 14.76
N GLU A 3 17.58 -7.72 14.29
CA GLU A 3 19.01 -7.73 14.00
C GLU A 3 19.45 -6.71 12.95
N HIS A 4 18.52 -6.22 12.13
CA HIS A 4 18.79 -5.25 11.05
C HIS A 4 18.40 -3.81 11.41
N GLU A 5 17.91 -3.54 12.63
CA GLU A 5 17.52 -2.19 13.07
C GLU A 5 18.67 -1.19 13.05
N GLY A 6 19.89 -1.64 13.40
CA GLY A 6 21.10 -0.82 13.31
C GLY A 6 21.34 -0.36 11.87
N TRP A 7 21.24 -1.26 10.90
CA TRP A 7 21.42 -0.93 9.48
C TRP A 7 20.39 0.09 8.99
N LEU A 8 19.13 -0.06 9.44
CA LEU A 8 18.07 0.87 9.09
C LEU A 8 18.34 2.27 9.64
N LYS A 9 18.78 2.38 10.91
CA LYS A 9 19.11 3.65 11.57
C LYS A 9 20.30 4.36 10.90
N GLU A 10 21.30 3.59 10.52
CA GLU A 10 22.55 4.10 9.93
C GLU A 10 22.45 4.27 8.39
N GLY A 11 21.41 3.74 7.76
CA GLY A 11 21.28 3.70 6.31
C GLY A 11 22.33 2.81 5.62
N THR A 12 22.83 1.79 6.35
CA THR A 12 23.84 0.85 5.85
C THR A 12 23.21 -0.49 5.47
N ASN A 13 23.84 -1.24 4.56
CA ASN A 13 23.38 -2.57 4.11
C ASN A 13 21.88 -2.63 3.80
N VAL A 14 21.33 -1.56 3.22
CA VAL A 14 19.88 -1.41 2.96
C VAL A 14 19.34 -2.55 2.11
N ASP A 15 20.13 -3.03 1.15
CA ASP A 15 19.84 -4.15 0.28
C ASP A 15 19.70 -5.50 1.00
N LYS A 16 20.21 -5.59 2.24
CA LYS A 16 20.17 -6.80 3.08
C LYS A 16 19.14 -6.74 4.19
N ILE A 17 18.42 -5.62 4.33
CA ILE A 17 17.40 -5.47 5.36
C ILE A 17 16.22 -6.40 5.05
N ILE A 18 15.90 -7.26 6.00
CA ILE A 18 14.74 -8.15 5.90
C ILE A 18 13.56 -7.48 6.63
N ALA A 19 12.51 -7.19 5.88
CA ALA A 19 11.27 -6.67 6.41
C ALA A 19 10.43 -7.80 7.04
N GLN A 20 9.57 -7.43 7.99
CA GLN A 20 8.59 -8.35 8.59
C GLN A 20 7.27 -8.28 7.81
N GLN A 21 7.33 -8.65 6.54
CA GLN A 21 6.19 -8.77 5.66
C GLN A 21 5.80 -10.24 5.49
N TYR A 22 4.54 -10.48 5.20
CA TYR A 22 4.01 -11.82 4.96
C TYR A 22 2.83 -11.78 3.99
N ASP A 23 2.70 -12.85 3.22
CA ASP A 23 1.59 -13.05 2.31
C ASP A 23 0.84 -14.32 2.70
N LEU A 24 -0.49 -14.26 2.60
CA LEU A 24 -1.35 -15.42 2.73
C LEU A 24 -1.63 -15.98 1.33
N VAL A 25 -1.19 -17.21 1.10
CA VAL A 25 -1.32 -17.89 -0.18
C VAL A 25 -2.28 -19.06 -0.07
N CYS A 26 -3.23 -19.16 -1.01
CA CYS A 26 -4.15 -20.28 -1.13
C CYS A 26 -4.15 -20.77 -2.57
N ASN A 27 -3.94 -22.08 -2.78
CA ASN A 27 -3.89 -22.71 -4.11
C ASN A 27 -2.94 -22.03 -5.10
N GLY A 28 -1.80 -21.52 -4.62
CA GLY A 28 -0.83 -20.77 -5.45
C GLY A 28 -1.21 -19.33 -5.74
N LEU A 29 -2.31 -18.83 -5.18
CA LEU A 29 -2.77 -17.46 -5.31
C LEU A 29 -2.58 -16.70 -4.00
N GLU A 30 -1.92 -15.54 -4.03
CA GLU A 30 -1.88 -14.61 -2.91
C GLU A 30 -3.27 -14.01 -2.68
N ILE A 31 -3.84 -14.26 -1.52
CA ILE A 31 -5.18 -13.81 -1.13
C ILE A 31 -5.17 -12.75 -0.03
N GLY A 32 -4.02 -12.45 0.51
CA GLY A 32 -3.83 -11.39 1.48
C GLY A 32 -2.37 -11.10 1.69
N SER A 33 -2.06 -9.87 2.07
CA SER A 33 -0.72 -9.41 2.38
C SER A 33 -0.72 -8.54 3.63
N GLY A 34 0.36 -8.58 4.38
CA GLY A 34 0.47 -7.83 5.63
C GLY A 34 1.88 -7.66 6.12
N SER A 35 1.99 -6.98 7.24
CA SER A 35 3.29 -6.79 7.90
C SER A 35 3.14 -6.52 9.40
N VAL A 36 4.19 -6.81 10.15
CA VAL A 36 4.43 -6.18 11.45
C VAL A 36 4.87 -4.74 11.17
N ARG A 37 4.20 -3.78 11.78
CA ARG A 37 4.41 -2.35 11.49
C ARG A 37 5.56 -1.78 12.32
N SER A 38 6.21 -0.75 11.80
CA SER A 38 7.09 0.09 12.61
C SER A 38 6.23 0.90 13.59
N HIS A 39 6.44 0.69 14.88
CA HIS A 39 5.68 1.36 15.94
C HIS A 39 6.54 2.36 16.74
N GLU A 40 7.81 2.46 16.41
CA GLU A 40 8.74 3.42 17.00
C GLU A 40 9.01 4.56 16.02
N ARG A 41 8.92 5.81 16.50
CA ARG A 41 9.12 7.03 15.71
C ARG A 41 10.40 6.96 14.87
N HIS A 42 11.54 6.68 15.52
CA HIS A 42 12.83 6.69 14.86
C HIS A 42 12.96 5.65 13.73
N MET A 43 12.28 4.51 13.86
CA MET A 43 12.30 3.46 12.82
C MET A 43 11.52 3.90 11.59
N LEU A 44 10.39 4.56 11.79
CA LEU A 44 9.57 5.08 10.69
C LEU A 44 10.29 6.22 9.97
N GLU A 45 10.86 7.18 10.70
CA GLU A 45 11.66 8.27 10.13
C GLU A 45 12.87 7.74 9.34
N SER A 46 13.59 6.75 9.86
CA SER A 46 14.73 6.13 9.16
C SER A 46 14.29 5.47 7.86
N THR A 47 13.13 4.81 7.85
CA THR A 47 12.56 4.20 6.65
C THR A 47 12.29 5.26 5.57
N TYR A 48 11.63 6.37 5.92
CA TYR A 48 11.38 7.47 4.98
C TYR A 48 12.66 8.12 4.46
N LYS A 49 13.67 8.30 5.33
CA LYS A 49 14.98 8.84 4.91
C LYS A 49 15.68 7.94 3.90
N ILE A 50 15.64 6.62 4.08
CA ILE A 50 16.18 5.65 3.12
C ILE A 50 15.42 5.70 1.79
N MET A 51 14.11 5.97 1.81
CA MET A 51 13.31 6.18 0.61
C MET A 51 13.58 7.51 -0.09
N GLY A 52 14.45 8.37 0.48
CA GLY A 52 14.88 9.64 -0.11
C GLY A 52 14.08 10.86 0.32
N TYR A 53 13.17 10.74 1.29
CA TYR A 53 12.41 11.88 1.80
C TYR A 53 13.26 12.74 2.73
N SER A 54 13.17 14.05 2.54
CA SER A 54 13.72 15.05 3.47
C SER A 54 12.94 15.11 4.78
N GLN A 55 13.53 15.65 5.84
CA GLN A 55 12.85 15.80 7.12
C GLN A 55 11.57 16.66 7.01
N ALA A 56 11.58 17.68 6.17
CA ALA A 56 10.40 18.53 5.95
C ALA A 56 9.24 17.78 5.26
N GLU A 57 9.56 16.92 4.29
CA GLU A 57 8.55 16.08 3.63
C GLU A 57 8.01 15.01 4.55
N ILE A 58 8.84 14.40 5.40
CA ILE A 58 8.41 13.45 6.43
C ILE A 58 7.43 14.11 7.39
N GLU A 59 7.79 15.29 7.91
CA GLU A 59 6.93 16.03 8.83
C GLU A 59 5.61 16.45 8.18
N ALA A 60 5.64 16.92 6.95
CA ALA A 60 4.43 17.30 6.21
C ALA A 60 3.50 16.11 5.92
N SER A 61 4.07 14.93 5.66
CA SER A 61 3.29 13.74 5.28
C SER A 61 2.78 12.93 6.47
N VAL A 62 3.65 12.66 7.45
CA VAL A 62 3.39 11.73 8.57
C VAL A 62 3.69 12.31 9.94
N GLY A 63 3.98 13.62 10.04
CA GLY A 63 4.33 14.28 11.31
C GLY A 63 3.28 14.05 12.40
N HIS A 64 2.00 14.15 12.06
CA HIS A 64 0.89 13.87 12.98
C HIS A 64 0.92 12.42 13.54
N MET A 65 1.32 11.46 12.74
CA MET A 65 1.44 10.07 13.18
C MET A 65 2.71 9.87 14.03
N LEU A 66 3.81 10.53 13.66
CA LEU A 66 5.05 10.51 14.44
C LEU A 66 4.85 11.13 15.81
N GLU A 67 4.10 12.24 15.90
CA GLU A 67 3.71 12.85 17.16
C GLU A 67 2.87 11.88 18.02
N ALA A 68 1.91 11.19 17.41
CA ALA A 68 1.13 10.18 18.11
C ALA A 68 2.00 9.03 18.66
N PHE A 69 3.06 8.65 17.96
CA PHE A 69 3.98 7.61 18.41
C PHE A 69 4.77 8.03 19.66
N ASP A 70 5.02 9.32 19.87
CA ASP A 70 5.69 9.84 21.07
C ASP A 70 4.86 9.63 22.35
N TYR A 71 3.54 9.47 22.22
CA TYR A 71 2.63 9.14 23.35
C TYR A 71 2.57 7.65 23.66
N GLY A 72 3.27 6.83 22.93
CA GLY A 72 3.36 5.38 23.11
C GLY A 72 2.47 4.58 22.16
N THR A 73 3.11 3.95 21.19
CA THR A 73 2.43 3.09 20.21
C THR A 73 2.73 1.63 20.55
N PRO A 74 1.73 0.77 20.76
CA PRO A 74 1.97 -0.65 20.99
C PRO A 74 2.53 -1.33 19.71
N PRO A 75 3.31 -2.39 19.85
CA PRO A 75 3.62 -3.26 18.73
C PRO A 75 2.34 -3.72 18.05
N HIS A 76 2.25 -3.57 16.75
CA HIS A 76 1.04 -3.90 15.99
C HIS A 76 1.40 -4.42 14.60
N GLY A 77 0.44 -5.04 13.97
CA GLY A 77 0.53 -5.53 12.61
C GLY A 77 -0.85 -5.63 12.00
N GLY A 78 -0.92 -6.06 10.77
CA GLY A 78 -2.20 -6.24 10.10
C GLY A 78 -2.05 -7.04 8.82
N ILE A 79 -3.18 -7.54 8.33
CA ILE A 79 -3.30 -8.21 7.05
C ILE A 79 -4.47 -7.60 6.27
N ALA A 80 -4.26 -7.35 5.00
CA ALA A 80 -5.31 -6.95 4.06
C ALA A 80 -5.67 -8.15 3.19
N LEU A 81 -6.94 -8.53 3.22
CA LEU A 81 -7.45 -9.64 2.42
C LEU A 81 -8.01 -9.11 1.09
N GLY A 82 -7.64 -9.76 -0.01
CA GLY A 82 -8.18 -9.48 -1.33
C GLY A 82 -9.56 -10.11 -1.50
N ILE A 83 -10.62 -9.34 -1.28
CA ILE A 83 -12.00 -9.85 -1.31
C ILE A 83 -12.34 -10.46 -2.67
N ASP A 84 -11.95 -9.84 -3.78
CA ASP A 84 -12.20 -10.38 -5.12
C ASP A 84 -11.49 -11.73 -5.33
N ARG A 85 -10.28 -11.88 -4.80
CA ARG A 85 -9.54 -13.15 -4.85
C ARG A 85 -10.19 -14.24 -4.00
N LEU A 86 -10.69 -13.87 -2.82
CA LEU A 86 -11.46 -14.78 -1.97
C LEU A 86 -12.76 -15.22 -2.65
N ALA A 87 -13.50 -14.27 -3.26
CA ALA A 87 -14.71 -14.57 -4.02
C ALA A 87 -14.40 -15.50 -5.20
N MET A 88 -13.34 -15.23 -5.95
CA MET A 88 -12.89 -16.08 -7.06
C MET A 88 -12.63 -17.53 -6.60
N LEU A 89 -11.90 -17.70 -5.48
CA LEU A 89 -11.65 -19.03 -4.92
C LEU A 89 -12.92 -19.73 -4.44
N ALA A 90 -13.82 -19.00 -3.77
CA ALA A 90 -15.09 -19.54 -3.28
C ALA A 90 -16.00 -19.99 -4.43
N CYS A 91 -16.02 -19.23 -5.51
CA CYS A 91 -16.78 -19.56 -6.72
C CYS A 91 -16.08 -20.59 -7.63
N LYS A 92 -14.84 -20.98 -7.30
CA LYS A 92 -13.98 -21.87 -8.10
C LYS A 92 -13.69 -21.33 -9.50
N GLU A 93 -13.63 -20.01 -9.63
CA GLU A 93 -13.31 -19.32 -10.87
C GLU A 93 -11.78 -19.20 -11.04
N THR A 94 -11.32 -19.08 -12.28
CA THR A 94 -9.91 -18.94 -12.63
C THR A 94 -9.51 -17.50 -12.91
N SER A 95 -10.47 -16.58 -12.97
CA SER A 95 -10.26 -15.16 -13.25
C SER A 95 -11.09 -14.29 -12.31
N MET A 96 -10.48 -13.25 -11.75
CA MET A 96 -11.22 -12.27 -10.94
C MET A 96 -12.30 -11.52 -11.72
N LYS A 97 -12.22 -11.47 -13.05
CA LYS A 97 -13.23 -10.81 -13.88
C LYS A 97 -14.59 -11.47 -13.79
N GLU A 98 -14.64 -12.76 -13.44
CA GLU A 98 -15.90 -13.53 -13.29
C GLU A 98 -16.63 -13.20 -11.99
N VAL A 99 -15.97 -12.59 -11.02
CA VAL A 99 -16.55 -12.24 -9.71
C VAL A 99 -16.68 -10.74 -9.48
N ILE A 100 -16.25 -9.91 -10.44
CA ILE A 100 -16.37 -8.46 -10.41
C ILE A 100 -17.51 -8.04 -11.35
N ALA A 101 -18.51 -7.32 -10.85
CA ALA A 101 -19.68 -6.93 -11.62
C ALA A 101 -19.35 -6.07 -12.86
N PHE A 102 -18.32 -5.21 -12.76
CA PHE A 102 -17.92 -4.31 -13.84
C PHE A 102 -16.40 -4.35 -14.03
N PRO A 103 -15.85 -5.47 -14.53
CA PRO A 103 -14.41 -5.63 -14.63
C PRO A 103 -13.82 -4.70 -15.68
N THR A 104 -12.59 -4.25 -15.40
CA THR A 104 -11.79 -3.48 -16.36
C THR A 104 -11.07 -4.43 -17.32
N THR A 105 -11.02 -4.07 -18.59
CA THR A 105 -10.24 -4.79 -19.60
C THR A 105 -8.73 -4.59 -19.38
N SER A 106 -7.90 -5.41 -20.01
CA SER A 106 -6.44 -5.24 -19.98
C SER A 106 -5.96 -3.89 -20.55
N SER A 107 -6.79 -3.22 -21.37
CA SER A 107 -6.53 -1.87 -21.89
C SER A 107 -6.98 -0.76 -20.94
N GLY A 108 -7.41 -1.08 -19.72
CA GLY A 108 -7.87 -0.10 -18.73
C GLY A 108 -9.26 0.47 -19.00
N ARG A 109 -10.05 -0.15 -19.88
CA ARG A 109 -11.41 0.29 -20.22
C ARG A 109 -12.47 -0.55 -19.54
N THR A 110 -13.59 0.07 -19.17
CA THR A 110 -14.79 -0.64 -18.74
C THR A 110 -15.74 -0.79 -19.93
N ALA A 111 -16.26 -2.00 -20.14
CA ALA A 111 -17.12 -2.29 -21.30
C ALA A 111 -18.46 -1.54 -21.26
N ILE A 112 -19.00 -1.31 -20.06
CA ILE A 112 -20.34 -0.73 -19.85
C ILE A 112 -20.34 0.78 -19.93
N THR A 113 -19.35 1.44 -19.33
CA THR A 113 -19.30 2.90 -19.23
C THR A 113 -18.41 3.56 -20.28
N ASN A 114 -17.72 2.77 -21.11
CA ASN A 114 -16.68 3.24 -22.02
C ASN A 114 -15.59 4.10 -21.34
N ALA A 115 -15.46 4.02 -20.02
CA ALA A 115 -14.42 4.74 -19.28
C ALA A 115 -13.03 4.16 -19.59
N PRO A 116 -11.96 4.97 -19.55
CA PRO A 116 -11.99 6.42 -19.26
C PRO A 116 -12.50 7.24 -20.45
N LEU A 117 -13.19 8.34 -20.15
CA LEU A 117 -13.65 9.32 -21.14
C LEU A 117 -12.92 10.63 -20.96
N THR A 118 -12.77 11.38 -22.03
CA THR A 118 -12.23 12.74 -21.98
C THR A 118 -13.22 13.64 -21.23
N ILE A 119 -12.71 14.39 -20.25
CA ILE A 119 -13.50 15.37 -19.51
C ILE A 119 -13.84 16.52 -20.45
N THR A 120 -15.10 16.97 -20.41
CA THR A 120 -15.54 18.08 -21.26
C THR A 120 -14.84 19.40 -20.87
N PRO A 121 -14.57 20.31 -21.83
CA PRO A 121 -13.97 21.61 -21.51
C PRO A 121 -14.78 22.43 -20.48
N VAL A 122 -16.09 22.27 -20.48
CA VAL A 122 -16.98 22.92 -19.50
C VAL A 122 -16.68 22.40 -18.09
N ALA A 123 -16.64 21.09 -17.89
CA ALA A 123 -16.33 20.49 -16.60
C ALA A 123 -14.90 20.81 -16.13
N LEU A 124 -13.93 20.83 -17.04
CA LEU A 124 -12.55 21.26 -16.70
C LEU A 124 -12.55 22.70 -16.16
N LYS A 125 -13.28 23.60 -16.82
CA LYS A 125 -13.37 25.00 -16.38
C LYS A 125 -14.06 25.15 -15.02
N GLU A 126 -15.15 24.41 -14.77
CA GLU A 126 -15.85 24.39 -13.48
C GLU A 126 -14.95 23.88 -12.34
N LEU A 127 -14.08 22.90 -12.63
CA LEU A 127 -13.12 22.34 -11.68
C LEU A 127 -11.84 23.17 -11.55
N GLY A 128 -11.68 24.28 -12.30
CA GLY A 128 -10.47 25.09 -12.32
C GLY A 128 -9.25 24.37 -12.93
N LEU A 129 -9.48 23.32 -13.71
CA LEU A 129 -8.44 22.56 -14.41
C LEU A 129 -8.20 23.12 -15.83
N LYS A 130 -6.97 22.91 -16.34
CA LYS A 130 -6.56 23.32 -17.70
C LYS A 130 -6.45 22.12 -18.63
#